data_d43fdb8380ad5080f9028bf4c77d33c3
#
_entry.id   d43fdb8380ad5080f9028bf4c77d33c3
#
_cell.length_a   1.000
_cell.length_b   1.000
_cell.length_c   1.000
_cell.angle_alpha   90.00
_cell.angle_beta   90.00
_cell.angle_gamma   90.00
#
_symmetry.space_group_name_H-M   'P 1'
#
loop_
_entity.id
_entity.type
_entity.pdbx_description
1 polymer ?
#
loop_
_entity_poly.entity_id
_entity_poly.type
_entity_poly.pdbx_seq_one_letter_code
_entity_poly.pdbx_strand_id
1 'polypeptide(L)'
;SEWDTRKVSNIDALVVDNHSQVNVESSSLLADSITLTNASTLNIGDDGAVATDSLTLDSGSQATLTEETASLYANTLTVANGAQLNLGLGQVDADNVVLTDDGVLNVASRDYVLDASLNNARYVTNDPHQKDYDEGVIALNSDGHLAVNGDVAGNYRVRIDNATGAGSIADYKGNEVIRVYDDNDATSARFTAANKADLGAYTYEAQQQGDTVVLKQRELTDYANMALSIPSANTNIWNLEQDVLSTRLAQGRHTPGDNGGAWVTYFGGNFNGDNGELSYNQDVNGLMVGLDKLVEGNYAKWMIGAAAGFAKGDMDDHSGSVDQDSQSARLYSSAQFANNVFLDTNLSYSHYSNDLSAVMSNGQAVSGDASSDAWGFGLKLGYDWQFNTQGYLTPYASISGLFQDGDGYQLSNDMRVNSQSYDSLRYELGADLGYTFNYGNDQSFTPYAKLAYVYDDASGNDADVNGDNIDNGMEGSAVRAGLGGKFSFTKNFSAYADANYLGGGDVDQDWAANVGVKYTW
;
A
#
# COMPACT_ATOMS: atom_id res chain seq x y z
N SER A 1 7.62 11.43 44.65
CA SER A 1 6.70 11.95 45.67
C SER A 1 5.36 12.29 45.03
N GLU A 2 4.30 12.18 45.80
CA GLU A 2 2.94 12.53 45.40
C GLU A 2 2.33 13.48 46.42
N TRP A 3 1.60 14.47 45.94
CA TRP A 3 0.86 15.42 46.76
C TRP A 3 -0.52 15.64 46.20
N ASP A 4 -1.52 15.28 46.99
CA ASP A 4 -2.92 15.56 46.72
C ASP A 4 -3.34 16.83 47.49
N THR A 5 -3.71 17.86 46.74
CA THR A 5 -4.20 19.10 47.37
C THR A 5 -5.60 18.89 47.97
N ARG A 6 -5.85 19.53 49.12
CA ARG A 6 -7.14 19.47 49.76
C ARG A 6 -7.64 20.88 50.05
N LYS A 7 -8.87 21.19 49.67
CA LYS A 7 -9.48 22.52 49.82
C LYS A 7 -8.65 23.58 49.04
N VAL A 8 -8.30 24.66 49.65
CA VAL A 8 -7.53 25.74 49.02
C VAL A 8 -6.10 25.70 49.59
N SER A 9 -5.14 25.57 48.70
CA SER A 9 -3.69 25.68 49.01
C SER A 9 -3.16 26.99 48.43
N ASN A 10 -2.54 27.82 49.28
CA ASN A 10 -1.95 29.10 48.85
C ASN A 10 -0.47 29.12 49.28
N ILE A 11 0.42 29.26 48.33
CA ILE A 11 1.88 29.19 48.52
C ILE A 11 2.58 30.21 47.60
N ASP A 12 3.76 30.71 48.01
CA ASP A 12 4.49 31.66 47.19
C ASP A 12 5.08 30.99 45.93
N ALA A 13 5.74 29.84 46.10
CA ALA A 13 6.35 29.11 45.01
C ALA A 13 6.22 27.59 45.20
N LEU A 14 5.93 26.88 44.12
CA LEU A 14 5.89 25.42 44.07
C LEU A 14 6.93 24.93 43.06
N VAL A 15 7.83 24.07 43.51
CA VAL A 15 8.75 23.34 42.61
C VAL A 15 8.46 21.86 42.72
N VAL A 16 8.10 21.25 41.59
CA VAL A 16 7.82 19.80 41.45
C VAL A 16 8.94 19.19 40.62
N ASP A 17 9.75 18.35 41.24
CA ASP A 17 10.98 17.85 40.66
C ASP A 17 11.10 16.33 40.86
N ASN A 18 11.99 15.71 40.05
CA ASN A 18 12.43 14.33 40.21
C ASN A 18 11.26 13.31 40.20
N HIS A 19 10.49 13.29 39.12
CA HIS A 19 9.35 12.37 38.91
C HIS A 19 8.29 12.49 40.01
N SER A 20 8.10 13.68 40.56
CA SER A 20 7.06 13.94 41.56
C SER A 20 5.74 14.29 40.90
N GLN A 21 4.68 14.09 41.63
CA GLN A 21 3.33 14.30 41.12
C GLN A 21 2.52 15.20 42.06
N VAL A 22 1.76 16.12 41.50
CA VAL A 22 0.79 16.96 42.19
C VAL A 22 -0.58 16.72 41.56
N ASN A 23 -1.58 16.39 42.39
CA ASN A 23 -2.96 16.21 41.99
C ASN A 23 -3.83 17.30 42.61
N VAL A 24 -4.59 17.98 41.76
CA VAL A 24 -5.55 19.01 42.18
C VAL A 24 -6.93 18.56 41.72
N GLU A 25 -7.69 18.04 42.66
CA GLU A 25 -9.06 17.50 42.45
C GLU A 25 -9.97 17.99 43.55
N SER A 26 -11.13 18.50 43.20
CA SER A 26 -12.09 19.12 44.13
C SER A 26 -11.42 20.11 45.09
N SER A 27 -10.45 20.85 44.57
CA SER A 27 -9.58 21.73 45.36
C SER A 27 -8.97 22.84 44.48
N SER A 28 -8.37 23.83 45.13
CA SER A 28 -7.71 24.95 44.43
C SER A 28 -6.27 25.10 44.91
N LEU A 29 -5.36 25.23 43.93
CA LEU A 29 -3.93 25.55 44.15
C LEU A 29 -3.66 26.98 43.65
N LEU A 30 -3.23 27.84 44.54
CA LEU A 30 -2.84 29.23 44.29
C LEU A 30 -1.34 29.37 44.56
N ALA A 31 -0.58 29.88 43.60
CA ALA A 31 0.86 30.12 43.80
C ALA A 31 1.30 31.31 42.94
N ASP A 32 2.30 32.06 43.39
CA ASP A 32 2.91 33.09 42.53
C ASP A 32 3.66 32.42 41.37
N SER A 33 4.35 31.30 41.64
CA SER A 33 5.01 30.53 40.59
C SER A 33 4.91 29.02 40.80
N ILE A 34 4.77 28.29 39.69
CA ILE A 34 4.77 26.82 39.66
C ILE A 34 5.80 26.37 38.62
N THR A 35 6.75 25.54 39.02
CA THR A 35 7.77 24.97 38.12
C THR A 35 7.76 23.46 38.22
N LEU A 36 7.53 22.78 37.09
CA LEU A 36 7.68 21.33 36.97
C LEU A 36 8.92 21.02 36.14
N THR A 37 9.72 20.08 36.60
CA THR A 37 10.93 19.66 35.91
C THR A 37 11.21 18.17 36.11
N ASN A 38 12.16 17.62 35.33
CA ASN A 38 12.61 16.23 35.45
C ASN A 38 11.46 15.20 35.46
N ALA A 39 10.63 15.23 34.41
CA ALA A 39 9.51 14.31 34.20
C ALA A 39 8.50 14.28 35.36
N SER A 40 8.31 15.41 36.02
CA SER A 40 7.26 15.56 37.04
C SER A 40 5.91 15.89 36.43
N THR A 41 4.81 15.64 37.16
CA THR A 41 3.45 15.80 36.65
C THR A 41 2.57 16.67 37.52
N LEU A 42 1.71 17.45 36.89
CA LEU A 42 0.60 18.19 37.52
C LEU A 42 -0.70 17.71 36.87
N ASN A 43 -1.56 17.05 37.64
CA ASN A 43 -2.87 16.61 37.19
C ASN A 43 -3.94 17.51 37.79
N ILE A 44 -4.77 18.10 36.94
CA ILE A 44 -5.91 18.92 37.33
C ILE A 44 -7.16 18.14 36.94
N GLY A 45 -7.88 17.64 37.94
CA GLY A 45 -9.01 16.76 37.76
C GLY A 45 -10.35 17.46 38.01
N ASP A 46 -11.36 16.66 38.37
CA ASP A 46 -12.73 17.11 38.58
C ASP A 46 -12.79 18.24 39.61
N ASP A 47 -13.45 19.36 39.24
CA ASP A 47 -13.53 20.58 40.08
C ASP A 47 -12.15 21.07 40.61
N GLY A 48 -11.07 20.71 39.95
CA GLY A 48 -9.72 21.19 40.25
C GLY A 48 -9.43 22.54 39.61
N ALA A 49 -8.83 23.45 40.35
CA ALA A 49 -8.44 24.76 39.85
C ALA A 49 -7.00 25.12 40.24
N VAL A 50 -6.22 25.55 39.28
CA VAL A 50 -4.87 26.07 39.49
C VAL A 50 -4.81 27.50 39.01
N ALA A 51 -4.30 28.40 39.84
CA ALA A 51 -4.04 29.80 39.46
C ALA A 51 -2.64 30.23 39.90
N THR A 52 -1.90 30.85 38.96
CA THR A 52 -0.51 31.26 39.17
C THR A 52 -0.17 32.43 38.27
N ASP A 53 0.83 33.24 38.65
CA ASP A 53 1.39 34.25 37.75
C ASP A 53 2.25 33.59 36.67
N SER A 54 2.98 32.53 37.04
CA SER A 54 3.80 31.79 36.07
C SER A 54 3.76 30.29 36.29
N LEU A 55 3.48 29.53 35.21
CA LEU A 55 3.65 28.09 35.16
C LEU A 55 4.75 27.74 34.15
N THR A 56 5.77 27.03 34.59
CA THR A 56 6.87 26.55 33.76
C THR A 56 6.90 25.03 33.77
N LEU A 57 6.74 24.43 32.60
CA LEU A 57 6.89 23.00 32.32
C LEU A 57 8.22 22.81 31.57
N ASP A 58 9.13 22.00 32.10
CA ASP A 58 10.47 21.82 31.58
C ASP A 58 10.92 20.37 31.71
N SER A 59 11.95 19.99 30.96
CA SER A 59 12.65 18.70 31.09
C SER A 59 11.68 17.48 31.10
N GLY A 60 10.79 17.40 30.09
CA GLY A 60 9.86 16.29 29.90
C GLY A 60 8.73 16.21 30.95
N SER A 61 8.52 17.28 31.75
CA SER A 61 7.38 17.33 32.67
C SER A 61 6.05 17.50 31.94
N GLN A 62 4.94 17.25 32.64
CA GLN A 62 3.62 17.31 32.05
C GLN A 62 2.63 17.99 32.98
N ALA A 63 1.75 18.80 32.42
CA ALA A 63 0.50 19.24 33.06
C ALA A 63 -0.67 18.74 32.24
N THR A 64 -1.67 18.16 32.90
CA THR A 64 -2.84 17.57 32.23
C THR A 64 -4.12 18.01 32.92
N LEU A 65 -5.06 18.52 32.12
CA LEU A 65 -6.42 18.81 32.53
C LEU A 65 -7.30 17.63 32.09
N THR A 66 -7.80 16.84 33.03
CA THR A 66 -8.45 15.56 32.71
C THR A 66 -9.97 15.67 32.52
N GLU A 67 -10.60 16.71 33.10
CA GLU A 67 -12.05 16.86 33.13
C GLU A 67 -12.52 18.23 32.64
N GLU A 68 -13.76 18.33 32.19
CA GLU A 68 -14.35 19.60 31.72
C GLU A 68 -14.38 20.69 32.80
N THR A 69 -14.47 20.28 34.06
CA THR A 69 -14.48 21.17 35.22
C THR A 69 -13.07 21.60 35.66
N ALA A 70 -12.01 20.99 35.10
CA ALA A 70 -10.64 21.37 35.40
C ALA A 70 -10.31 22.73 34.79
N SER A 71 -9.63 23.58 35.56
CA SER A 71 -9.23 24.91 35.11
C SER A 71 -7.81 25.27 35.51
N LEU A 72 -7.14 25.95 34.58
CA LEU A 72 -5.77 26.46 34.75
C LEU A 72 -5.76 27.93 34.33
N TYR A 73 -5.40 28.81 35.26
CA TYR A 73 -5.13 30.21 34.98
C TYR A 73 -3.64 30.49 35.20
N ALA A 74 -3.01 31.19 34.25
CA ALA A 74 -1.64 31.68 34.39
C ALA A 74 -1.41 32.93 33.54
N ASN A 75 -0.73 33.96 34.05
CA ASN A 75 -0.35 35.09 33.20
C ASN A 75 0.63 34.63 32.12
N THR A 76 1.62 33.81 32.47
CA THR A 76 2.53 33.21 31.50
C THR A 76 2.67 31.71 31.72
N LEU A 77 2.39 30.95 30.64
CA LEU A 77 2.62 29.52 30.53
C LEU A 77 3.86 29.27 29.66
N THR A 78 4.87 28.59 30.19
CA THR A 78 6.07 28.21 29.45
C THR A 78 6.14 26.69 29.35
N VAL A 79 6.26 26.16 28.13
CA VAL A 79 6.42 24.72 27.88
C VAL A 79 7.68 24.54 27.04
N ALA A 80 8.69 23.89 27.60
CA ALA A 80 10.03 23.80 27.01
C ALA A 80 10.67 22.42 27.21
N ASN A 81 11.72 22.13 26.47
CA ASN A 81 12.57 20.94 26.62
C ASN A 81 11.79 19.63 26.63
N GLY A 82 10.89 19.46 25.66
CA GLY A 82 10.06 18.26 25.50
C GLY A 82 8.98 18.09 26.56
N ALA A 83 8.71 19.12 27.38
CA ALA A 83 7.59 19.11 28.30
C ALA A 83 6.25 19.20 27.52
N GLN A 84 5.14 18.85 28.18
CA GLN A 84 3.82 18.82 27.55
C GLN A 84 2.75 19.50 28.40
N LEU A 85 1.93 20.31 27.75
CA LEU A 85 0.66 20.79 28.27
C LEU A 85 -0.48 20.06 27.55
N ASN A 86 -1.16 19.18 28.25
CA ASN A 86 -2.30 18.42 27.72
C ASN A 86 -3.58 19.13 28.11
N LEU A 87 -4.24 19.77 27.15
CA LEU A 87 -5.45 20.54 27.39
C LEU A 87 -6.66 19.65 27.78
N GLY A 88 -6.68 18.42 27.28
CA GLY A 88 -7.74 17.46 27.59
C GLY A 88 -9.12 18.04 27.32
N LEU A 89 -10.00 17.96 28.34
CA LEU A 89 -11.34 18.56 28.32
C LEU A 89 -11.43 19.88 29.13
N GLY A 90 -10.36 20.25 29.85
CA GLY A 90 -10.32 21.39 30.74
C GLY A 90 -10.17 22.74 30.04
N GLN A 91 -10.25 23.81 30.82
CA GLN A 91 -10.09 25.18 30.33
C GLN A 91 -8.75 25.77 30.77
N VAL A 92 -8.08 26.40 29.83
CA VAL A 92 -6.85 27.17 30.09
C VAL A 92 -7.10 28.63 29.74
N ASP A 93 -6.85 29.49 30.70
CA ASP A 93 -6.88 30.95 30.55
C ASP A 93 -5.47 31.48 30.82
N ALA A 94 -4.84 32.07 29.79
CA ALA A 94 -3.49 32.57 29.89
C ALA A 94 -3.32 33.82 29.03
N ASP A 95 -2.57 34.82 29.52
CA ASP A 95 -2.26 35.99 28.70
C ASP A 95 -1.23 35.64 27.61
N ASN A 96 -0.26 34.79 27.94
CA ASN A 96 0.81 34.41 27.04
C ASN A 96 1.22 32.94 27.21
N VAL A 97 1.25 32.19 26.12
CA VAL A 97 1.74 30.81 26.05
C VAL A 97 3.04 30.77 25.26
N VAL A 98 4.14 30.33 25.87
CA VAL A 98 5.45 30.21 25.25
C VAL A 98 5.76 28.74 25.00
N LEU A 99 5.86 28.36 23.73
CA LEU A 99 6.28 27.01 23.30
C LEU A 99 7.67 27.09 22.69
N THR A 100 8.63 26.41 23.27
CA THR A 100 10.02 26.44 22.81
C THR A 100 10.71 25.09 23.07
N ASP A 101 11.84 24.83 22.44
CA ASP A 101 12.67 23.63 22.68
C ASP A 101 11.87 22.32 22.67
N ASP A 102 11.09 22.08 21.63
CA ASP A 102 10.20 20.92 21.51
C ASP A 102 9.13 20.81 22.61
N GLY A 103 8.81 21.90 23.31
CA GLY A 103 7.65 21.96 24.20
C GLY A 103 6.36 21.71 23.40
N VAL A 104 5.45 20.90 23.94
CA VAL A 104 4.25 20.44 23.24
C VAL A 104 2.98 21.03 23.86
N LEU A 105 2.18 21.68 23.02
CA LEU A 105 0.77 21.96 23.31
C LEU A 105 -0.08 20.86 22.68
N ASN A 106 -0.66 19.99 23.49
CA ASN A 106 -1.49 18.87 23.04
C ASN A 106 -2.97 19.23 23.15
N VAL A 107 -3.63 19.40 22.02
CA VAL A 107 -5.04 19.83 21.92
C VAL A 107 -6.03 18.66 22.04
N ALA A 108 -5.56 17.43 21.84
CA ALA A 108 -6.39 16.23 21.75
C ALA A 108 -7.44 16.29 20.61
N SER A 109 -8.50 15.50 20.73
CA SER A 109 -9.53 15.35 19.68
C SER A 109 -10.77 16.21 19.97
N ARG A 110 -10.61 17.51 20.00
CA ARG A 110 -11.75 18.44 20.16
C ARG A 110 -11.45 19.81 19.57
N ASP A 111 -12.50 20.56 19.34
CA ASP A 111 -12.40 21.97 19.04
C ASP A 111 -11.96 22.73 20.28
N TYR A 112 -10.85 23.40 20.20
CA TYR A 112 -10.30 24.17 21.30
C TYR A 112 -10.08 25.63 20.88
N VAL A 113 -10.49 26.56 21.74
CA VAL A 113 -10.22 27.98 21.54
C VAL A 113 -9.21 28.42 22.62
N LEU A 114 -8.04 28.85 22.15
CA LEU A 114 -7.01 29.44 22.99
C LEU A 114 -7.10 30.95 22.91
N ASP A 115 -7.59 31.60 23.94
CA ASP A 115 -7.62 33.05 24.09
C ASP A 115 -6.30 33.50 24.77
N ALA A 116 -5.22 33.55 23.99
CA ALA A 116 -3.88 33.92 24.48
C ALA A 116 -2.97 34.30 23.32
N SER A 117 -1.98 35.11 23.60
CA SER A 117 -0.84 35.24 22.69
C SER A 117 -0.01 33.96 22.69
N LEU A 118 0.35 33.44 21.53
CA LEU A 118 1.20 32.26 21.36
C LEU A 118 2.55 32.69 20.80
N ASN A 119 3.60 32.47 21.58
CA ASN A 119 4.94 32.88 21.23
C ASN A 119 5.92 31.72 21.39
N ASN A 120 7.04 31.78 20.66
CA ASN A 120 8.22 31.03 21.04
C ASN A 120 9.38 31.99 21.30
N ALA A 121 10.21 31.67 22.30
CA ALA A 121 11.37 32.46 22.61
C ALA A 121 12.39 32.34 21.46
N ARG A 122 12.55 33.44 20.71
CA ARG A 122 13.54 33.49 19.65
C ARG A 122 14.88 33.89 20.27
N TYR A 123 15.80 32.96 20.40
CA TYR A 123 17.21 33.32 20.61
C TYR A 123 17.76 33.90 19.30
N VAL A 124 17.85 35.20 19.23
CA VAL A 124 18.58 35.87 18.16
C VAL A 124 20.06 35.71 18.44
N THR A 125 20.68 34.65 17.97
CA THR A 125 22.13 34.58 17.86
C THR A 125 22.53 35.32 16.59
N ASN A 126 23.54 36.17 16.67
CA ASN A 126 24.10 36.84 15.49
C ASN A 126 24.95 35.88 14.61
N ASP A 127 24.80 34.58 14.76
CA ASP A 127 25.46 33.58 13.94
C ASP A 127 24.57 33.14 12.79
N PRO A 128 24.87 33.51 11.52
CA PRO A 128 24.07 33.13 10.38
C PRO A 128 24.10 31.63 10.06
N HIS A 129 24.91 30.85 10.75
CA HIS A 129 25.02 29.39 10.58
C HIS A 129 24.26 28.60 11.63
N GLN A 130 23.78 29.23 12.69
CA GLN A 130 22.98 28.58 13.72
C GLN A 130 21.53 28.51 13.24
N LYS A 131 21.16 27.36 12.68
CA LYS A 131 19.83 27.05 12.17
C LYS A 131 18.88 26.42 13.21
N ASP A 132 19.26 26.37 14.46
CA ASP A 132 18.46 25.81 15.53
C ASP A 132 17.43 26.87 15.97
N TYR A 133 16.31 26.88 15.26
CA TYR A 133 15.12 27.55 15.76
C TYR A 133 14.49 26.64 16.81
N ASP A 134 14.35 27.14 18.00
CA ASP A 134 13.57 26.50 19.05
C ASP A 134 12.10 26.48 18.61
N GLU A 135 11.67 25.39 18.00
CA GLU A 135 10.31 25.23 17.49
C GLU A 135 9.45 24.57 18.55
N GLY A 136 8.33 25.21 18.91
CA GLY A 136 7.28 24.58 19.69
C GLY A 136 6.47 23.58 18.83
N VAL A 137 5.87 22.61 19.47
CA VAL A 137 5.05 21.58 18.80
C VAL A 137 3.59 21.76 19.18
N ILE A 138 2.71 21.86 18.18
CA ILE A 138 1.27 21.79 18.36
C ILE A 138 0.82 20.41 17.92
N ALA A 139 0.33 19.60 18.86
CA ALA A 139 -0.14 18.25 18.59
C ALA A 139 -1.67 18.22 18.56
N LEU A 140 -2.21 17.69 17.47
CA LEU A 140 -3.64 17.60 17.19
C LEU A 140 -4.02 16.20 16.79
N ASN A 141 -5.22 15.76 17.14
CA ASN A 141 -5.83 14.63 16.45
C ASN A 141 -6.39 15.09 15.10
N SER A 142 -6.62 14.15 14.21
CA SER A 142 -7.11 14.43 12.84
C SER A 142 -8.45 15.16 12.79
N ASP A 143 -9.28 15.02 13.81
CA ASP A 143 -10.58 15.66 13.99
C ASP A 143 -10.55 16.85 14.98
N GLY A 144 -9.38 17.16 15.56
CA GLY A 144 -9.21 18.27 16.49
C GLY A 144 -8.91 19.58 15.76
N HIS A 145 -9.51 20.68 16.23
CA HIS A 145 -9.29 22.02 15.72
C HIS A 145 -8.80 22.95 16.82
N LEU A 146 -7.78 23.76 16.51
CA LEU A 146 -7.30 24.81 17.39
C LEU A 146 -7.60 26.18 16.77
N ALA A 147 -8.42 26.96 17.46
CA ALA A 147 -8.56 28.39 17.18
C ALA A 147 -7.68 29.18 18.17
N VAL A 148 -6.84 30.08 17.69
CA VAL A 148 -6.05 30.97 18.54
C VAL A 148 -6.58 32.38 18.37
N ASN A 149 -7.13 32.94 19.45
CA ASN A 149 -7.59 34.32 19.52
C ASN A 149 -6.51 35.16 20.23
N GLY A 150 -5.55 35.68 19.47
CA GLY A 150 -4.44 36.46 20.02
C GLY A 150 -3.30 36.56 19.03
N ASP A 151 -2.28 37.35 19.38
CA ASP A 151 -1.08 37.48 18.57
C ASP A 151 -0.32 36.16 18.54
N VAL A 152 0.02 35.67 17.35
CA VAL A 152 0.82 34.46 17.19
C VAL A 152 2.11 34.79 16.46
N ALA A 153 3.24 34.50 17.10
CA ALA A 153 4.57 34.75 16.56
C ALA A 153 5.51 33.58 16.77
N GLY A 154 6.41 33.37 15.83
CA GLY A 154 7.44 32.33 15.90
C GLY A 154 7.21 31.19 14.95
N ASN A 155 7.93 30.07 15.19
CA ASN A 155 7.89 28.87 14.35
C ASN A 155 7.33 27.71 15.16
N TYR A 156 6.40 26.97 14.55
CA TYR A 156 5.74 25.84 15.17
C TYR A 156 5.73 24.65 14.23
N ARG A 157 5.95 23.46 14.79
CA ARG A 157 5.72 22.20 14.08
C ARG A 157 4.35 21.66 14.47
N VAL A 158 3.57 21.27 13.47
CA VAL A 158 2.23 20.72 13.65
C VAL A 158 2.31 19.20 13.50
N ARG A 159 2.00 18.50 14.57
CA ARG A 159 1.98 17.03 14.64
C ARG A 159 0.54 16.55 14.67
N ILE A 160 0.21 15.65 13.76
CA ILE A 160 -1.08 14.98 13.74
C ILE A 160 -0.92 13.61 14.39
N ASP A 161 -1.60 13.43 15.51
CA ASP A 161 -1.66 12.17 16.24
C ASP A 161 -2.89 11.34 15.79
N ASN A 162 -3.09 10.14 16.35
CA ASN A 162 -4.18 9.25 16.00
C ASN A 162 -4.27 8.88 14.52
N ALA A 163 -3.14 8.55 13.88
CA ALA A 163 -3.14 7.97 12.55
C ALA A 163 -3.97 6.67 12.53
N THR A 164 -4.85 6.53 11.54
CA THR A 164 -5.75 5.39 11.40
C THR A 164 -5.99 5.06 9.93
N GLY A 165 -6.24 3.80 9.62
CA GLY A 165 -6.69 3.37 8.31
C GLY A 165 -8.19 3.59 8.06
N ALA A 166 -8.96 3.99 9.08
CA ALA A 166 -10.37 4.33 8.94
C ALA A 166 -10.56 5.74 8.35
N GLY A 167 -11.77 6.02 7.87
CA GLY A 167 -12.13 7.31 7.27
C GLY A 167 -11.96 7.36 5.76
N SER A 168 -12.61 8.35 5.15
CA SER A 168 -12.62 8.55 3.71
C SER A 168 -11.76 9.76 3.31
N ILE A 169 -11.47 9.89 2.01
CA ILE A 169 -10.80 11.07 1.46
C ILE A 169 -11.58 12.36 1.81
N ALA A 170 -12.92 12.30 1.79
CA ALA A 170 -13.77 13.45 2.03
C ALA A 170 -13.67 13.95 3.47
N ASP A 171 -13.38 13.06 4.43
CA ASP A 171 -13.29 13.41 5.85
C ASP A 171 -12.07 14.28 6.15
N TYR A 172 -10.97 14.09 5.42
CA TYR A 172 -9.69 14.74 5.73
C TYR A 172 -9.24 15.76 4.67
N LYS A 173 -9.72 15.66 3.45
CA LYS A 173 -9.28 16.53 2.35
C LYS A 173 -9.61 17.98 2.60
N GLY A 174 -8.57 18.81 2.79
CA GLY A 174 -8.72 20.23 3.08
C GLY A 174 -9.20 20.54 4.49
N ASN A 175 -9.15 19.57 5.42
CA ASN A 175 -9.53 19.76 6.80
C ASN A 175 -8.67 20.84 7.46
N GLU A 176 -9.30 21.88 7.97
CA GLU A 176 -8.64 22.95 8.71
C GLU A 176 -8.41 22.51 10.16
N VAL A 177 -7.16 22.47 10.59
CA VAL A 177 -6.78 22.01 11.94
C VAL A 177 -6.34 23.14 12.85
N ILE A 178 -5.84 24.25 12.31
CA ILE A 178 -5.50 25.46 13.07
C ILE A 178 -6.04 26.68 12.33
N ARG A 179 -6.62 27.61 13.09
CA ARG A 179 -6.97 28.97 12.62
C ARG A 179 -6.50 30.00 13.62
N VAL A 180 -5.80 31.01 13.10
CA VAL A 180 -5.37 32.16 13.87
C VAL A 180 -6.33 33.31 13.59
N TYR A 181 -6.87 33.90 14.65
CA TYR A 181 -7.67 35.12 14.62
C TYR A 181 -6.82 36.25 15.20
N ASP A 182 -6.13 36.97 14.33
CA ASP A 182 -5.34 38.16 14.69
C ASP A 182 -6.12 39.40 14.27
N ASP A 183 -6.28 40.37 15.17
CA ASP A 183 -7.09 41.56 14.93
C ASP A 183 -6.46 42.54 13.93
N ASN A 184 -5.21 42.39 13.53
CA ASN A 184 -4.51 43.45 12.84
C ASN A 184 -3.93 43.11 11.45
N ASP A 185 -3.68 41.88 11.10
CA ASP A 185 -3.14 41.45 9.79
C ASP A 185 -2.92 39.95 9.75
N ALA A 186 -2.51 39.42 8.58
CA ALA A 186 -2.12 38.01 8.45
C ALA A 186 -1.02 37.66 9.45
N THR A 187 -1.16 36.51 10.11
CA THR A 187 -0.19 36.04 11.11
C THR A 187 1.23 35.96 10.54
N SER A 188 2.20 36.42 11.30
CA SER A 188 3.62 36.25 10.98
C SER A 188 4.18 34.90 11.40
N ALA A 189 3.40 34.11 12.14
CA ALA A 189 3.83 32.79 12.58
C ALA A 189 3.96 31.83 11.39
N ARG A 190 4.92 30.92 11.52
CA ARG A 190 5.18 29.87 10.54
C ARG A 190 4.85 28.51 11.12
N PHE A 191 3.97 27.80 10.43
CA PHE A 191 3.58 26.44 10.78
C PHE A 191 4.12 25.46 9.72
N THR A 192 4.83 24.41 10.18
CA THR A 192 5.37 23.35 9.32
C THR A 192 4.91 21.99 9.82
N ALA A 193 4.84 20.98 8.95
CA ALA A 193 4.47 19.63 9.34
C ALA A 193 5.59 19.00 10.18
N ALA A 194 5.24 18.44 11.34
CA ALA A 194 6.14 17.64 12.17
C ALA A 194 6.21 16.18 11.72
N ASN A 195 5.16 15.67 11.09
CA ASN A 195 5.05 14.29 10.64
C ASN A 195 4.16 14.16 9.39
N LYS A 196 4.25 13.03 8.74
CA LYS A 196 3.22 12.51 7.85
C LYS A 196 2.23 11.70 8.69
N ALA A 197 0.93 11.91 8.48
CA ALA A 197 -0.11 11.17 9.14
C ALA A 197 -0.85 10.30 8.13
N ASP A 198 -1.00 9.03 8.44
CA ASP A 198 -1.82 8.11 7.64
C ASP A 198 -3.27 8.23 8.10
N LEU A 199 -4.14 8.67 7.19
CA LEU A 199 -5.56 8.84 7.46
C LEU A 199 -6.37 8.19 6.33
N GLY A 200 -7.08 7.11 6.64
CA GLY A 200 -7.71 6.30 5.61
C GLY A 200 -6.67 5.64 4.68
N ALA A 201 -6.85 5.80 3.37
CA ALA A 201 -5.96 5.21 2.36
C ALA A 201 -4.75 6.09 2.00
N TYR A 202 -4.69 7.33 2.48
CA TYR A 202 -3.68 8.31 2.07
C TYR A 202 -2.85 8.83 3.24
N THR A 203 -1.67 9.35 2.91
CA THR A 203 -0.87 10.15 3.84
C THR A 203 -1.27 11.63 3.70
N TYR A 204 -1.20 12.34 4.82
CA TYR A 204 -1.49 13.77 4.92
C TYR A 204 -0.37 14.49 5.65
N GLU A 205 -0.20 15.76 5.32
CA GLU A 205 0.71 16.68 6.02
C GLU A 205 -0.01 17.98 6.30
N ALA A 206 0.31 18.58 7.46
CA ALA A 206 -0.13 19.91 7.78
C ALA A 206 0.52 20.94 6.83
N GLN A 207 -0.30 21.80 6.23
CA GLN A 207 0.16 22.85 5.33
C GLN A 207 -0.47 24.19 5.71
N GLN A 208 0.36 25.21 5.91
CA GLN A 208 -0.12 26.56 6.19
C GLN A 208 -0.69 27.22 4.91
N GLN A 209 -1.85 27.83 5.05
CA GLN A 209 -2.51 28.65 4.04
C GLN A 209 -2.95 29.98 4.68
N GLY A 210 -2.07 30.98 4.68
CA GLY A 210 -2.33 32.25 5.38
C GLY A 210 -2.46 32.04 6.89
N ASP A 211 -3.61 32.37 7.44
CA ASP A 211 -3.92 32.26 8.88
C ASP A 211 -4.46 30.89 9.28
N THR A 212 -4.51 29.96 8.36
CA THR A 212 -4.99 28.60 8.60
C THR A 212 -3.94 27.56 8.33
N VAL A 213 -4.07 26.40 8.98
CA VAL A 213 -3.32 25.18 8.68
C VAL A 213 -4.32 24.11 8.31
N VAL A 214 -4.12 23.48 7.15
CA VAL A 214 -4.99 22.43 6.62
C VAL A 214 -4.23 21.12 6.49
N LEU A 215 -4.97 20.00 6.50
CA LEU A 215 -4.42 18.70 6.13
C LEU A 215 -4.40 18.57 4.61
N LYS A 216 -3.22 18.46 4.03
CA LYS A 216 -3.04 18.25 2.59
C LYS A 216 -2.76 16.79 2.32
N GLN A 217 -3.61 16.20 1.45
CA GLN A 217 -3.42 14.84 0.96
C GLN A 217 -2.13 14.73 0.13
N ARG A 218 -1.41 13.64 0.36
CA ARG A 218 -0.19 13.24 -0.35
C ARG A 218 -0.44 11.92 -1.10
N GLU A 219 0.51 11.01 -1.06
CA GLU A 219 0.47 9.72 -1.70
C GLU A 219 -0.41 8.70 -0.96
N LEU A 220 -0.74 7.59 -1.62
CA LEU A 220 -1.29 6.41 -0.96
C LEU A 220 -0.34 5.90 0.12
N THR A 221 -0.91 5.35 1.18
CA THR A 221 -0.15 4.63 2.20
C THR A 221 0.41 3.33 1.62
N ASP A 222 1.50 2.81 2.21
CA ASP A 222 2.10 1.56 1.75
C ASP A 222 1.10 0.39 1.82
N TYR A 223 0.29 0.32 2.88
CA TYR A 223 -0.72 -0.72 3.02
C TYR A 223 -1.89 -0.57 2.04
N ALA A 224 -2.31 0.64 1.69
CA ALA A 224 -3.34 0.87 0.66
C ALA A 224 -2.81 0.52 -0.73
N ASN A 225 -1.58 0.92 -1.05
CA ASN A 225 -0.92 0.56 -2.30
C ASN A 225 -0.85 -0.96 -2.49
N MET A 226 -0.43 -1.71 -1.44
CA MET A 226 -0.39 -3.17 -1.51
C MET A 226 -1.78 -3.78 -1.69
N ALA A 227 -2.76 -3.36 -0.88
CA ALA A 227 -4.13 -3.87 -0.97
C ALA A 227 -4.75 -3.68 -2.36
N LEU A 228 -4.59 -2.49 -2.94
CA LEU A 228 -5.12 -2.15 -4.26
C LEU A 228 -4.39 -2.86 -5.41
N SER A 229 -3.15 -3.25 -5.22
CA SER A 229 -2.32 -3.93 -6.22
C SER A 229 -2.53 -5.46 -6.26
N ILE A 230 -3.15 -6.05 -5.25
CA ILE A 230 -3.37 -7.51 -5.17
C ILE A 230 -4.04 -8.09 -6.43
N PRO A 231 -5.13 -7.53 -6.98
CA PRO A 231 -5.78 -8.12 -8.14
C PRO A 231 -4.91 -8.14 -9.40
N SER A 232 -4.12 -7.09 -9.63
CA SER A 232 -3.14 -7.04 -10.72
C SER A 232 -2.08 -8.13 -10.56
N ALA A 233 -1.55 -8.30 -9.36
CA ALA A 233 -0.56 -9.32 -9.06
C ALA A 233 -1.10 -10.75 -9.19
N ASN A 234 -2.35 -11.00 -8.79
CA ASN A 234 -3.04 -12.27 -9.05
C ASN A 234 -3.16 -12.54 -10.56
N THR A 235 -3.46 -11.51 -11.35
CA THR A 235 -3.53 -11.61 -12.81
C THR A 235 -2.19 -12.01 -13.43
N ASN A 236 -1.07 -11.52 -12.90
CA ASN A 236 0.27 -11.90 -13.35
C ASN A 236 0.53 -13.40 -13.15
N ILE A 237 0.13 -13.97 -12.02
CA ILE A 237 0.23 -15.41 -11.77
C ILE A 237 -0.57 -16.19 -12.81
N TRP A 238 -1.81 -15.77 -13.05
CA TRP A 238 -2.67 -16.43 -14.05
C TRP A 238 -2.07 -16.34 -15.48
N ASN A 239 -1.49 -15.20 -15.84
CA ASN A 239 -0.84 -15.02 -17.14
C ASN A 239 0.36 -15.96 -17.33
N LEU A 240 1.17 -16.19 -16.28
CA LEU A 240 2.25 -17.18 -16.34
C LEU A 240 1.72 -18.59 -16.59
N GLU A 241 0.63 -18.97 -15.95
CA GLU A 241 0.00 -20.26 -16.17
C GLU A 241 -0.60 -20.39 -17.60
N GLN A 242 -1.14 -19.30 -18.15
CA GLN A 242 -1.59 -19.25 -19.54
C GLN A 242 -0.41 -19.46 -20.52
N ASP A 243 0.75 -18.89 -20.24
CA ASP A 243 1.95 -19.08 -21.04
C ASP A 243 2.44 -20.54 -21.02
N VAL A 244 2.40 -21.18 -19.84
CA VAL A 244 2.74 -22.61 -19.70
C VAL A 244 1.82 -23.46 -20.57
N LEU A 245 0.52 -23.23 -20.51
CA LEU A 245 -0.46 -23.97 -21.30
C LEU A 245 -0.27 -23.72 -22.80
N SER A 246 -0.04 -22.47 -23.21
CA SER A 246 0.22 -22.09 -24.62
C SER A 246 1.45 -22.82 -25.17
N THR A 247 2.51 -22.91 -24.38
CA THR A 247 3.74 -23.67 -24.74
C THR A 247 3.43 -25.15 -24.91
N ARG A 248 2.68 -25.76 -23.99
CA ARG A 248 2.30 -27.18 -24.10
C ARG A 248 1.50 -27.46 -25.38
N LEU A 249 0.51 -26.64 -25.70
CA LEU A 249 -0.33 -26.82 -26.88
C LEU A 249 0.47 -26.62 -28.18
N ALA A 250 1.34 -25.62 -28.26
CA ALA A 250 2.22 -25.40 -29.39
C ALA A 250 3.17 -26.59 -29.63
N GLN A 251 3.74 -27.15 -28.56
CA GLN A 251 4.60 -28.34 -28.66
C GLN A 251 3.83 -29.54 -29.17
N GLY A 252 2.58 -29.71 -28.77
CA GLY A 252 1.72 -30.78 -29.27
C GLY A 252 1.49 -30.69 -30.78
N ARG A 253 1.26 -29.48 -31.31
CA ARG A 253 1.10 -29.25 -32.77
C ARG A 253 2.37 -29.49 -33.56
N HIS A 254 3.53 -29.06 -33.01
CA HIS A 254 4.82 -29.09 -33.71
C HIS A 254 5.59 -30.40 -33.54
N THR A 255 5.08 -31.36 -32.77
CA THR A 255 5.71 -32.66 -32.54
C THR A 255 4.91 -33.77 -33.22
N PRO A 256 5.39 -34.33 -34.35
CA PRO A 256 4.76 -35.48 -34.97
C PRO A 256 4.68 -36.66 -33.98
N GLY A 257 3.51 -37.30 -33.87
CA GLY A 257 3.30 -38.42 -32.98
C GLY A 257 3.01 -38.07 -31.52
N ASP A 258 2.84 -36.80 -31.20
CA ASP A 258 2.32 -36.39 -29.90
C ASP A 258 0.82 -36.72 -29.80
N ASN A 259 0.50 -37.83 -29.17
CA ASN A 259 -0.87 -38.31 -28.97
C ASN A 259 -1.48 -37.86 -27.64
N GLY A 260 -0.82 -36.93 -26.96
CA GLY A 260 -1.15 -36.54 -25.59
C GLY A 260 -0.30 -37.29 -24.57
N GLY A 261 -0.44 -36.93 -23.33
CA GLY A 261 0.33 -37.52 -22.26
C GLY A 261 0.18 -36.80 -20.92
N ALA A 262 1.10 -37.12 -20.02
CA ALA A 262 1.26 -36.42 -18.75
C ALA A 262 2.40 -35.42 -18.85
N TRP A 263 2.22 -34.25 -18.28
CA TRP A 263 3.22 -33.22 -18.27
C TRP A 263 3.29 -32.48 -16.92
N VAL A 264 4.47 -32.00 -16.60
CA VAL A 264 4.74 -31.19 -15.40
C VAL A 264 5.64 -30.05 -15.81
N THR A 265 5.30 -28.83 -15.40
CA THR A 265 6.08 -27.63 -15.71
C THR A 265 6.25 -26.81 -14.42
N TYR A 266 7.51 -26.50 -14.10
CA TYR A 266 7.85 -25.47 -13.12
C TYR A 266 7.97 -24.13 -13.85
N PHE A 267 7.40 -23.08 -13.29
CA PHE A 267 7.43 -21.74 -13.87
C PHE A 267 7.73 -20.67 -12.83
N GLY A 268 8.21 -19.56 -13.29
CA GLY A 268 8.45 -18.39 -12.46
C GLY A 268 8.61 -17.12 -13.29
N GLY A 269 8.57 -16.00 -12.62
CA GLY A 269 8.74 -14.68 -13.23
C GLY A 269 8.89 -13.57 -12.22
N ASN A 270 9.34 -12.42 -12.70
CA ASN A 270 9.40 -11.17 -11.96
C ASN A 270 8.60 -10.11 -12.70
N PHE A 271 7.78 -9.37 -11.96
CA PHE A 271 6.91 -8.33 -12.48
C PHE A 271 7.14 -7.02 -11.74
N ASN A 272 6.98 -5.92 -12.45
CA ASN A 272 6.90 -4.57 -11.91
C ASN A 272 5.62 -3.94 -12.40
N GLY A 273 4.75 -3.55 -11.48
CA GLY A 273 3.53 -2.80 -11.77
C GLY A 273 3.72 -1.33 -11.40
N ASP A 274 3.34 -0.43 -12.29
CA ASP A 274 3.36 1.02 -12.05
C ASP A 274 2.37 1.71 -13.00
N ASN A 275 1.28 2.20 -12.45
CA ASN A 275 0.29 3.00 -13.19
C ASN A 275 0.35 4.49 -12.85
N GLY A 276 1.39 4.94 -12.11
CA GLY A 276 1.59 6.30 -11.63
C GLY A 276 0.98 6.60 -10.25
N GLU A 277 0.08 5.77 -9.74
CA GLU A 277 -0.50 5.86 -8.40
C GLU A 277 -0.18 4.63 -7.55
N LEU A 278 -0.31 3.46 -8.14
CA LEU A 278 0.05 2.16 -7.55
C LEU A 278 1.39 1.70 -8.09
N SER A 279 2.21 1.10 -7.24
CA SER A 279 3.45 0.45 -7.65
C SER A 279 3.74 -0.80 -6.83
N TYR A 280 4.32 -1.80 -7.46
CA TYR A 280 4.78 -3.01 -6.78
C TYR A 280 5.83 -3.75 -7.59
N ASN A 281 6.67 -4.51 -6.91
CA ASN A 281 7.48 -5.58 -7.46
C ASN A 281 6.88 -6.92 -7.04
N GLN A 282 6.96 -7.93 -7.90
CA GLN A 282 6.43 -9.26 -7.62
C GLN A 282 7.32 -10.34 -8.16
N ASP A 283 7.71 -11.28 -7.30
CA ASP A 283 8.32 -12.55 -7.68
C ASP A 283 7.29 -13.67 -7.60
N VAL A 284 7.23 -14.50 -8.65
CA VAL A 284 6.32 -15.63 -8.73
C VAL A 284 7.07 -16.90 -9.05
N ASN A 285 6.69 -18.00 -8.40
CA ASN A 285 7.08 -19.34 -8.79
C ASN A 285 5.92 -20.32 -8.60
N GLY A 286 5.87 -21.34 -9.44
CA GLY A 286 4.77 -22.28 -9.39
C GLY A 286 5.03 -23.57 -10.15
N LEU A 287 4.06 -24.46 -10.07
CA LEU A 287 4.06 -25.75 -10.70
C LEU A 287 2.71 -25.99 -11.36
N MET A 288 2.71 -26.45 -12.59
CA MET A 288 1.53 -26.98 -13.27
C MET A 288 1.72 -28.43 -13.63
N VAL A 289 0.65 -29.19 -13.47
CA VAL A 289 0.57 -30.60 -13.87
C VAL A 289 -0.64 -30.79 -14.77
N GLY A 290 -0.52 -31.56 -15.82
CA GLY A 290 -1.62 -31.76 -16.74
C GLY A 290 -1.59 -33.13 -17.41
N LEU A 291 -2.75 -33.48 -17.93
CA LEU A 291 -3.02 -34.68 -18.71
C LEU A 291 -3.80 -34.29 -19.94
N ASP A 292 -3.40 -34.84 -21.07
CA ASP A 292 -4.15 -34.63 -22.32
C ASP A 292 -4.16 -35.85 -23.23
N LYS A 293 -5.05 -35.82 -24.18
CA LYS A 293 -5.20 -36.88 -25.17
C LYS A 293 -5.59 -36.29 -26.52
N LEU A 294 -4.97 -36.82 -27.57
CA LEU A 294 -5.35 -36.55 -28.96
C LEU A 294 -6.60 -37.38 -29.34
N VAL A 295 -7.57 -36.68 -29.88
CA VAL A 295 -8.78 -37.27 -30.43
C VAL A 295 -8.90 -36.87 -31.91
N GLU A 296 -8.92 -37.84 -32.80
CA GLU A 296 -9.09 -37.58 -34.22
C GLU A 296 -10.55 -37.39 -34.58
N GLY A 297 -10.88 -36.24 -35.15
CA GLY A 297 -12.22 -35.91 -35.67
C GLY A 297 -12.21 -35.84 -37.20
N ASN A 298 -13.39 -35.71 -37.78
CA ASN A 298 -13.55 -35.68 -39.24
C ASN A 298 -12.96 -34.44 -39.91
N TYR A 299 -12.86 -33.31 -39.18
CA TYR A 299 -12.45 -32.02 -39.71
C TYR A 299 -11.18 -31.47 -39.04
N ALA A 300 -10.85 -31.95 -37.83
CA ALA A 300 -9.72 -31.48 -37.06
C ALA A 300 -9.19 -32.59 -36.14
N LYS A 301 -7.93 -32.48 -35.77
CA LYS A 301 -7.32 -33.21 -34.65
C LYS A 301 -7.49 -32.38 -33.39
N TRP A 302 -7.98 -32.99 -32.34
CA TRP A 302 -8.26 -32.33 -31.08
C TRP A 302 -7.34 -32.84 -29.97
N MET A 303 -6.52 -31.99 -29.41
CA MET A 303 -5.86 -32.25 -28.15
C MET A 303 -6.78 -31.74 -27.03
N ILE A 304 -7.26 -32.62 -26.16
CA ILE A 304 -8.17 -32.25 -25.07
C ILE A 304 -7.49 -32.63 -23.76
N GLY A 305 -7.51 -31.75 -22.79
CA GLY A 305 -6.86 -31.98 -21.53
C GLY A 305 -7.38 -31.19 -20.35
N ALA A 306 -6.81 -31.51 -19.20
CA ALA A 306 -7.03 -30.81 -17.94
C ALA A 306 -5.70 -30.60 -17.22
N ALA A 307 -5.61 -29.51 -16.48
CA ALA A 307 -4.42 -29.15 -15.70
C ALA A 307 -4.79 -28.55 -14.35
N ALA A 308 -3.89 -28.68 -13.42
CA ALA A 308 -3.91 -27.99 -12.13
C ALA A 308 -2.63 -27.17 -11.95
N GLY A 309 -2.76 -25.99 -11.38
CA GLY A 309 -1.65 -25.09 -11.10
C GLY A 309 -1.59 -24.71 -9.62
N PHE A 310 -0.37 -24.57 -9.13
CA PHE A 310 -0.08 -24.13 -7.77
C PHE A 310 1.06 -23.12 -7.85
N ALA A 311 0.85 -21.93 -7.31
CA ALA A 311 1.86 -20.89 -7.35
C ALA A 311 1.95 -20.12 -6.04
N LYS A 312 3.11 -19.53 -5.82
CA LYS A 312 3.40 -18.58 -4.77
C LYS A 312 3.91 -17.29 -5.39
N GLY A 313 3.49 -16.18 -4.83
CA GLY A 313 3.96 -14.86 -5.19
C GLY A 313 4.39 -14.09 -3.94
N ASP A 314 5.41 -13.28 -4.10
CA ASP A 314 5.87 -12.33 -3.10
C ASP A 314 5.83 -10.95 -3.73
N MET A 315 4.97 -10.07 -3.23
CA MET A 315 4.90 -8.67 -3.63
C MET A 315 5.55 -7.80 -2.59
N ASP A 316 6.22 -6.74 -3.03
CA ASP A 316 6.73 -5.71 -2.14
C ASP A 316 6.75 -4.33 -2.81
N ASP A 317 6.63 -3.31 -1.98
CA ASP A 317 6.92 -1.91 -2.28
C ASP A 317 7.06 -1.12 -0.97
N HIS A 318 8.17 -0.36 -0.82
CA HIS A 318 8.49 0.38 0.40
C HIS A 318 8.40 -0.51 1.66
N SER A 319 7.49 -0.21 2.60
CA SER A 319 7.29 -1.02 3.81
C SER A 319 6.25 -2.13 3.64
N GLY A 320 5.51 -2.12 2.51
CA GLY A 320 4.43 -3.07 2.25
C GLY A 320 4.93 -4.35 1.60
N SER A 321 4.33 -5.46 1.97
CA SER A 321 4.54 -6.77 1.35
C SER A 321 3.26 -7.58 1.33
N VAL A 322 3.14 -8.48 0.36
CA VAL A 322 2.03 -9.44 0.27
C VAL A 322 2.58 -10.80 -0.11
N ASP A 323 2.32 -11.80 0.73
CA ASP A 323 2.55 -13.19 0.41
C ASP A 323 1.30 -13.76 -0.28
N GLN A 324 1.49 -14.40 -1.44
CA GLN A 324 0.40 -14.90 -2.27
C GLN A 324 0.47 -16.41 -2.41
N ASP A 325 -0.67 -17.08 -2.29
CA ASP A 325 -0.88 -18.48 -2.65
C ASP A 325 -1.98 -18.58 -3.70
N SER A 326 -1.73 -19.35 -4.76
CA SER A 326 -2.67 -19.57 -5.86
C SER A 326 -2.86 -21.06 -6.13
N GLN A 327 -4.11 -21.42 -6.36
CA GLN A 327 -4.53 -22.76 -6.80
C GLN A 327 -5.45 -22.60 -7.99
N SER A 328 -5.21 -23.35 -9.07
CA SER A 328 -6.01 -23.26 -10.27
C SER A 328 -6.32 -24.63 -10.89
N ALA A 329 -7.42 -24.69 -11.61
CA ALA A 329 -7.79 -25.83 -12.44
C ALA A 329 -8.16 -25.30 -13.84
N ARG A 330 -7.78 -26.04 -14.87
CA ARG A 330 -8.03 -25.70 -16.27
C ARG A 330 -8.56 -26.88 -17.05
N LEU A 331 -9.50 -26.59 -17.95
CA LEU A 331 -9.88 -27.47 -19.05
C LEU A 331 -9.42 -26.80 -20.34
N TYR A 332 -8.81 -27.54 -21.23
CA TYR A 332 -8.27 -26.98 -22.46
C TYR A 332 -8.43 -27.90 -23.66
N SER A 333 -8.42 -27.27 -24.83
CA SER A 333 -8.37 -28.00 -26.11
C SER A 333 -7.57 -27.23 -27.15
N SER A 334 -7.00 -27.96 -28.08
CA SER A 334 -6.38 -27.42 -29.29
C SER A 334 -6.95 -28.18 -30.50
N ALA A 335 -7.65 -27.46 -31.36
CA ALA A 335 -8.13 -28.02 -32.62
C ALA A 335 -7.16 -27.65 -33.75
N GLN A 336 -6.60 -28.64 -34.43
CA GLN A 336 -5.76 -28.44 -35.60
C GLN A 336 -6.47 -28.95 -36.84
N PHE A 337 -6.76 -28.04 -37.77
CA PHE A 337 -7.45 -28.32 -39.00
C PHE A 337 -6.48 -28.79 -40.10
N ALA A 338 -7.02 -29.43 -41.15
CA ALA A 338 -6.23 -29.98 -42.25
C ALA A 338 -5.45 -28.91 -43.04
N ASN A 339 -5.88 -27.65 -43.00
CA ASN A 339 -5.23 -26.51 -43.63
C ASN A 339 -4.20 -25.83 -42.76
N ASN A 340 -3.75 -26.46 -41.65
CA ASN A 340 -2.83 -25.96 -40.65
C ASN A 340 -3.31 -24.73 -39.83
N VAL A 341 -4.55 -24.34 -39.95
CA VAL A 341 -5.19 -23.41 -39.02
C VAL A 341 -5.42 -24.15 -37.69
N PHE A 342 -5.20 -23.49 -36.58
CA PHE A 342 -5.51 -24.05 -35.27
C PHE A 342 -6.30 -23.07 -34.41
N LEU A 343 -7.05 -23.64 -33.47
CA LEU A 343 -7.75 -22.90 -32.42
C LEU A 343 -7.49 -23.56 -31.08
N ASP A 344 -6.80 -22.83 -30.20
CA ASP A 344 -6.61 -23.21 -28.81
C ASP A 344 -7.65 -22.53 -27.94
N THR A 345 -8.25 -23.28 -27.02
CA THR A 345 -9.25 -22.77 -26.08
C THR A 345 -8.97 -23.29 -24.67
N ASN A 346 -9.23 -22.48 -23.67
CA ASN A 346 -9.25 -22.95 -22.29
C ASN A 346 -10.24 -22.18 -21.43
N LEU A 347 -10.67 -22.84 -20.37
CA LEU A 347 -11.43 -22.29 -19.25
C LEU A 347 -10.71 -22.63 -17.95
N SER A 348 -10.68 -21.69 -17.03
CA SER A 348 -10.00 -21.87 -15.75
C SER A 348 -10.83 -21.36 -14.58
N TYR A 349 -10.58 -21.96 -13.44
CA TYR A 349 -10.99 -21.46 -12.14
C TYR A 349 -9.76 -21.36 -11.26
N SER A 350 -9.63 -20.24 -10.54
CA SER A 350 -8.50 -19.96 -9.65
C SER A 350 -8.99 -19.46 -8.30
N HIS A 351 -8.27 -19.82 -7.26
CA HIS A 351 -8.43 -19.26 -5.92
C HIS A 351 -7.12 -18.63 -5.48
N TYR A 352 -7.19 -17.40 -4.97
CA TYR A 352 -6.05 -16.63 -4.49
C TYR A 352 -6.23 -16.30 -3.01
N SER A 353 -5.18 -16.54 -2.23
CA SER A 353 -5.05 -16.10 -0.84
C SER A 353 -3.86 -15.15 -0.74
N ASN A 354 -4.06 -14.01 -0.09
CA ASN A 354 -3.07 -12.95 0.00
C ASN A 354 -2.97 -12.49 1.45
N ASP A 355 -1.76 -12.52 2.00
CA ASP A 355 -1.44 -12.07 3.36
C ASP A 355 -0.63 -10.77 3.27
N LEU A 356 -1.22 -9.65 3.68
CA LEU A 356 -0.64 -8.32 3.61
C LEU A 356 0.03 -7.94 4.93
N SER A 357 1.21 -7.36 4.85
CA SER A 357 1.94 -6.74 5.94
C SER A 357 2.51 -5.40 5.50
N ALA A 358 2.44 -4.39 6.34
CA ALA A 358 3.01 -3.07 6.10
C ALA A 358 3.28 -2.34 7.41
N VAL A 359 3.84 -1.15 7.31
CA VAL A 359 4.08 -0.27 8.46
C VAL A 359 3.49 1.10 8.15
N MET A 360 2.72 1.65 9.08
CA MET A 360 2.22 3.02 9.00
C MET A 360 3.36 4.04 9.14
N SER A 361 3.14 5.27 8.70
CA SER A 361 4.13 6.34 8.83
C SER A 361 4.56 6.62 10.28
N ASN A 362 3.74 6.27 11.26
CA ASN A 362 4.06 6.35 12.69
C ASN A 362 4.82 5.13 13.24
N GLY A 363 5.16 4.14 12.41
CA GLY A 363 5.85 2.92 12.80
C GLY A 363 4.95 1.78 13.27
N GLN A 364 3.64 1.96 13.30
CA GLN A 364 2.69 0.91 13.69
C GLN A 364 2.59 -0.16 12.60
N ALA A 365 2.68 -1.43 12.98
CA ALA A 365 2.50 -2.54 12.06
C ALA A 365 1.03 -2.70 11.64
N VAL A 366 0.83 -3.03 10.38
CA VAL A 366 -0.49 -3.28 9.77
C VAL A 366 -0.45 -4.64 9.10
N SER A 367 -1.53 -5.40 9.25
CA SER A 367 -1.71 -6.69 8.59
C SER A 367 -3.15 -6.91 8.16
N GLY A 368 -3.34 -7.83 7.23
CA GLY A 368 -4.66 -8.25 6.79
C GLY A 368 -4.59 -9.37 5.76
N ASP A 369 -5.69 -10.07 5.60
CA ASP A 369 -5.84 -11.20 4.70
C ASP A 369 -6.90 -10.88 3.65
N ALA A 370 -6.61 -11.17 2.39
CA ALA A 370 -7.55 -11.00 1.30
C ALA A 370 -7.64 -12.28 0.46
N SER A 371 -8.84 -12.68 0.10
CA SER A 371 -9.07 -13.81 -0.78
C SER A 371 -9.95 -13.44 -1.96
N SER A 372 -9.75 -14.11 -3.08
CA SER A 372 -10.58 -13.95 -4.27
C SER A 372 -10.67 -15.26 -5.06
N ASP A 373 -11.79 -15.40 -5.74
CA ASP A 373 -12.02 -16.44 -6.73
C ASP A 373 -12.04 -15.82 -8.11
N ALA A 374 -11.60 -16.56 -9.13
CA ALA A 374 -11.52 -16.03 -10.47
C ALA A 374 -11.88 -17.08 -11.51
N TRP A 375 -12.63 -16.63 -12.53
CA TRP A 375 -12.87 -17.38 -13.76
C TRP A 375 -12.04 -16.78 -14.88
N GLY A 376 -11.45 -17.64 -15.68
CA GLY A 376 -10.61 -17.22 -16.79
C GLY A 376 -10.92 -17.99 -18.06
N PHE A 377 -10.60 -17.38 -19.18
CA PHE A 377 -10.68 -18.00 -20.50
C PHE A 377 -9.49 -17.62 -21.36
N GLY A 378 -9.20 -18.44 -22.36
CA GLY A 378 -8.24 -18.14 -23.40
C GLY A 378 -8.71 -18.66 -24.75
N LEU A 379 -8.49 -17.86 -25.79
CA LEU A 379 -8.71 -18.20 -27.19
C LEU A 379 -7.49 -17.77 -27.98
N LYS A 380 -6.91 -18.68 -28.77
CA LYS A 380 -5.77 -18.40 -29.68
C LYS A 380 -6.04 -19.01 -31.03
N LEU A 381 -6.09 -18.18 -32.05
CA LEU A 381 -6.24 -18.58 -33.44
C LEU A 381 -4.93 -18.32 -34.16
N GLY A 382 -4.44 -19.31 -34.89
CA GLY A 382 -3.21 -19.17 -35.64
C GLY A 382 -3.10 -20.10 -36.84
N TYR A 383 -2.00 -19.97 -37.53
CA TYR A 383 -1.67 -20.74 -38.70
C TYR A 383 -0.23 -21.26 -38.62
N ASP A 384 -0.06 -22.60 -38.64
CA ASP A 384 1.24 -23.26 -38.64
C ASP A 384 1.79 -23.37 -40.05
N TRP A 385 2.57 -22.35 -40.50
CA TRP A 385 3.22 -22.39 -41.76
C TRP A 385 4.55 -23.15 -41.67
N GLN A 386 4.62 -24.28 -42.36
CA GLN A 386 5.86 -25.05 -42.47
C GLN A 386 6.59 -24.65 -43.77
N PHE A 387 7.76 -24.02 -43.66
CA PHE A 387 8.54 -23.57 -44.80
C PHE A 387 9.52 -24.62 -45.33
N ASN A 388 9.74 -25.69 -44.58
CA ASN A 388 10.40 -26.93 -45.04
C ASN A 388 9.95 -28.08 -44.11
N THR A 389 10.58 -29.25 -44.17
CA THR A 389 10.21 -30.40 -43.33
C THR A 389 10.57 -30.23 -41.86
N GLN A 390 11.32 -29.19 -41.50
CA GLN A 390 11.90 -29.00 -40.17
C GLN A 390 11.55 -27.65 -39.52
N GLY A 391 11.26 -26.61 -40.32
CA GLY A 391 11.02 -25.27 -39.87
C GLY A 391 9.55 -24.87 -39.87
N TYR A 392 9.15 -24.03 -38.95
CA TYR A 392 7.81 -23.45 -38.90
C TYR A 392 7.83 -21.97 -38.52
N LEU A 393 6.86 -21.25 -39.03
CA LEU A 393 6.48 -19.90 -38.61
C LEU A 393 5.01 -19.90 -38.31
N THR A 394 4.62 -19.48 -37.10
CA THR A 394 3.24 -19.53 -36.62
C THR A 394 2.76 -18.13 -36.26
N PRO A 395 2.17 -17.37 -37.19
CA PRO A 395 1.43 -16.17 -36.84
C PRO A 395 0.15 -16.51 -36.09
N TYR A 396 -0.21 -15.69 -35.10
CA TYR A 396 -1.39 -15.90 -34.30
C TYR A 396 -1.98 -14.60 -33.76
N ALA A 397 -3.25 -14.67 -33.39
CA ALA A 397 -3.92 -13.68 -32.56
C ALA A 397 -4.59 -14.39 -31.38
N SER A 398 -4.54 -13.79 -30.22
CA SER A 398 -5.17 -14.34 -29.01
C SER A 398 -5.91 -13.28 -28.21
N ILE A 399 -6.93 -13.75 -27.49
CA ILE A 399 -7.61 -13.02 -26.44
C ILE A 399 -7.71 -13.92 -25.21
N SER A 400 -7.38 -13.38 -24.06
CA SER A 400 -7.56 -14.07 -22.78
C SER A 400 -8.09 -13.10 -21.75
N GLY A 401 -8.80 -13.61 -20.76
CA GLY A 401 -9.40 -12.77 -19.73
C GLY A 401 -9.49 -13.49 -18.40
N LEU A 402 -9.35 -12.71 -17.33
CA LEU A 402 -9.52 -13.15 -15.95
C LEU A 402 -10.51 -12.22 -15.26
N PHE A 403 -11.53 -12.80 -14.67
CA PHE A 403 -12.58 -12.11 -13.93
C PHE A 403 -12.49 -12.53 -12.46
N GLN A 404 -12.00 -11.63 -11.63
CA GLN A 404 -11.80 -11.85 -10.21
C GLN A 404 -12.96 -11.28 -9.41
N ASP A 405 -13.40 -12.02 -8.39
CA ASP A 405 -14.39 -11.61 -7.41
C ASP A 405 -13.79 -11.78 -6.02
N GLY A 406 -13.45 -10.66 -5.39
CA GLY A 406 -12.79 -10.63 -4.09
C GLY A 406 -13.76 -10.35 -2.96
N ASP A 407 -13.60 -11.07 -1.86
CA ASP A 407 -14.32 -10.81 -0.62
C ASP A 407 -13.84 -9.48 0.00
N GLY A 408 -14.76 -8.79 0.69
CA GLY A 408 -14.39 -7.63 1.49
C GLY A 408 -13.55 -8.02 2.71
N TYR A 409 -12.59 -7.18 3.07
CA TYR A 409 -11.70 -7.41 4.22
C TYR A 409 -11.34 -6.10 4.92
N GLN A 410 -10.82 -6.23 6.13
CA GLN A 410 -10.38 -5.11 6.95
C GLN A 410 -8.96 -5.35 7.45
N LEU A 411 -8.11 -4.35 7.33
CA LEU A 411 -6.77 -4.37 7.87
C LEU A 411 -6.78 -4.10 9.38
N SER A 412 -5.71 -4.46 10.06
CA SER A 412 -5.58 -4.30 11.51
C SER A 412 -5.60 -2.85 12.01
N ASN A 413 -5.43 -1.87 11.11
CA ASN A 413 -5.53 -0.44 11.37
C ASN A 413 -6.90 0.17 11.00
N ASP A 414 -7.91 -0.67 10.85
CA ASP A 414 -9.29 -0.32 10.51
C ASP A 414 -9.54 0.16 9.06
N MET A 415 -8.55 0.12 8.17
CA MET A 415 -8.81 0.33 6.74
C MET A 415 -9.65 -0.83 6.21
N ARG A 416 -10.75 -0.51 5.55
CA ARG A 416 -11.68 -1.50 4.98
C ARG A 416 -11.64 -1.43 3.46
N VAL A 417 -11.47 -2.58 2.84
CA VAL A 417 -11.68 -2.78 1.41
C VAL A 417 -12.97 -3.57 1.24
N ASN A 418 -13.96 -3.00 0.56
CA ASN A 418 -15.22 -3.69 0.30
C ASN A 418 -15.02 -4.79 -0.75
N SER A 419 -16.01 -5.68 -0.89
CA SER A 419 -15.97 -6.69 -1.95
C SER A 419 -15.80 -6.01 -3.30
N GLN A 420 -14.88 -6.52 -4.12
CA GLN A 420 -14.51 -5.91 -5.39
C GLN A 420 -14.41 -6.95 -6.49
N SER A 421 -14.72 -6.55 -7.71
CA SER A 421 -14.42 -7.27 -8.92
C SER A 421 -13.23 -6.64 -9.63
N TYR A 422 -12.41 -7.46 -10.26
CA TYR A 422 -11.31 -7.00 -11.09
C TYR A 422 -11.30 -7.80 -12.40
N ASP A 423 -11.56 -7.10 -13.50
CA ASP A 423 -11.67 -7.69 -14.82
C ASP A 423 -10.48 -7.28 -15.67
N SER A 424 -9.81 -8.25 -16.28
CA SER A 424 -8.65 -8.02 -17.13
C SER A 424 -8.78 -8.80 -18.43
N LEU A 425 -8.58 -8.13 -19.55
CA LEU A 425 -8.50 -8.72 -20.87
C LEU A 425 -7.13 -8.49 -21.47
N ARG A 426 -6.55 -9.52 -22.07
CA ARG A 426 -5.28 -9.43 -22.80
C ARG A 426 -5.51 -9.80 -24.27
N TYR A 427 -5.07 -8.90 -25.14
CA TYR A 427 -5.04 -9.10 -26.58
C TYR A 427 -3.59 -9.27 -27.00
N GLU A 428 -3.31 -10.26 -27.83
CA GLU A 428 -1.96 -10.54 -28.29
C GLU A 428 -1.94 -10.85 -29.79
N LEU A 429 -1.02 -10.23 -30.50
CA LEU A 429 -0.77 -10.48 -31.92
C LEU A 429 0.72 -10.77 -32.09
N GLY A 430 1.05 -11.97 -32.53
CA GLY A 430 2.45 -12.40 -32.55
C GLY A 430 2.75 -13.48 -33.56
N ALA A 431 4.00 -13.93 -33.51
CA ALA A 431 4.48 -15.04 -34.30
C ALA A 431 5.56 -15.83 -33.53
N ASP A 432 5.52 -17.14 -33.72
CA ASP A 432 6.52 -18.08 -33.22
C ASP A 432 7.32 -18.64 -34.40
N LEU A 433 8.63 -18.74 -34.25
CA LEU A 433 9.53 -19.31 -35.22
C LEU A 433 10.32 -20.45 -34.58
N GLY A 434 10.32 -21.61 -35.20
CA GLY A 434 11.07 -22.75 -34.68
C GLY A 434 11.70 -23.60 -35.79
N TYR A 435 12.71 -24.38 -35.43
CA TYR A 435 13.39 -25.29 -36.34
C TYR A 435 13.79 -26.56 -35.58
N THR A 436 13.47 -27.74 -36.14
CA THR A 436 13.75 -29.04 -35.53
C THR A 436 14.98 -29.68 -36.15
N PHE A 437 15.99 -29.97 -35.33
CA PHE A 437 17.17 -30.76 -35.67
C PHE A 437 16.94 -32.21 -35.22
N ASN A 438 17.01 -33.15 -36.18
CA ASN A 438 16.85 -34.57 -35.92
C ASN A 438 18.21 -35.24 -35.80
N TYR A 439 18.45 -35.97 -34.74
CA TYR A 439 19.73 -36.67 -34.49
C TYR A 439 19.64 -38.19 -34.70
N GLY A 440 18.49 -38.71 -35.11
CA GLY A 440 18.22 -40.13 -35.17
C GLY A 440 17.82 -40.75 -33.82
N ASN A 441 17.39 -42.00 -33.85
CA ASN A 441 16.94 -42.72 -32.65
C ASN A 441 15.85 -42.03 -31.85
N ASP A 442 14.92 -41.36 -32.54
CA ASP A 442 13.84 -40.56 -31.95
C ASP A 442 14.29 -39.33 -31.13
N GLN A 443 15.56 -38.94 -31.28
CA GLN A 443 16.11 -37.76 -30.62
C GLN A 443 16.02 -36.53 -31.53
N SER A 444 15.57 -35.42 -30.98
CA SER A 444 15.48 -34.14 -31.67
C SER A 444 15.59 -32.96 -30.73
N PHE A 445 16.04 -31.85 -31.28
CA PHE A 445 16.06 -30.55 -30.58
C PHE A 445 15.35 -29.48 -31.43
N THR A 446 14.40 -28.77 -30.82
CA THR A 446 13.63 -27.73 -31.48
C THR A 446 13.84 -26.40 -30.73
N PRO A 447 14.80 -25.56 -31.10
CA PRO A 447 14.87 -24.19 -30.67
C PRO A 447 13.71 -23.39 -31.27
N TYR A 448 13.18 -22.41 -30.51
CA TYR A 448 12.13 -21.51 -30.97
C TYR A 448 12.28 -20.11 -30.37
N ALA A 449 11.74 -19.13 -31.10
CA ALA A 449 11.67 -17.74 -30.71
C ALA A 449 10.24 -17.23 -30.81
N LYS A 450 9.88 -16.29 -29.98
CA LYS A 450 8.57 -15.63 -29.92
C LYS A 450 8.73 -14.12 -30.01
N LEU A 451 7.84 -13.47 -30.75
CA LEU A 451 7.69 -12.02 -30.77
C LEU A 451 6.21 -11.68 -30.87
N ALA A 452 5.76 -10.79 -30.00
CA ALA A 452 4.35 -10.39 -29.97
C ALA A 452 4.16 -8.96 -29.50
N TYR A 453 3.10 -8.35 -29.99
CA TYR A 453 2.48 -7.16 -29.40
C TYR A 453 1.37 -7.58 -28.47
N VAL A 454 1.36 -7.02 -27.28
CA VAL A 454 0.39 -7.33 -26.22
C VAL A 454 -0.31 -6.05 -25.78
N TYR A 455 -1.60 -6.10 -25.64
CA TYR A 455 -2.39 -5.02 -25.03
C TYR A 455 -3.22 -5.57 -23.89
N ASP A 456 -3.00 -5.02 -22.70
CA ASP A 456 -3.77 -5.30 -21.50
C ASP A 456 -4.83 -4.23 -21.29
N ASP A 457 -6.07 -4.65 -21.14
CA ASP A 457 -7.22 -3.80 -20.82
C ASP A 457 -7.76 -4.19 -19.44
N ALA A 458 -7.52 -3.33 -18.49
CA ALA A 458 -8.06 -3.42 -17.12
C ALA A 458 -8.82 -2.13 -16.77
N SER A 459 -9.26 -1.40 -17.78
CA SER A 459 -10.00 -0.14 -17.61
C SER A 459 -11.33 -0.35 -16.86
N GLY A 460 -11.70 0.64 -16.06
CA GLY A 460 -12.94 0.62 -15.29
C GLY A 460 -12.90 -0.23 -14.02
N ASN A 461 -11.73 -0.75 -13.64
CA ASN A 461 -11.55 -1.36 -12.32
C ASN A 461 -11.32 -0.28 -11.26
N ASP A 462 -12.05 -0.38 -10.18
CA ASP A 462 -11.84 0.42 -8.98
C ASP A 462 -12.07 -0.44 -7.74
N ALA A 463 -11.42 -0.07 -6.65
CA ALA A 463 -11.62 -0.66 -5.34
C ALA A 463 -12.29 0.35 -4.43
N ASP A 464 -13.32 -0.08 -3.72
CA ASP A 464 -13.96 0.72 -2.67
C ASP A 464 -13.17 0.57 -1.37
N VAL A 465 -12.48 1.64 -0.98
CA VAL A 465 -11.72 1.73 0.27
C VAL A 465 -12.43 2.74 1.19
N ASN A 466 -12.99 2.28 2.29
CA ASN A 466 -13.73 3.10 3.27
C ASN A 466 -14.90 3.89 2.65
N GLY A 467 -15.45 3.46 1.52
CA GLY A 467 -16.50 4.16 0.79
C GLY A 467 -16.03 5.06 -0.35
N ASP A 468 -14.73 5.16 -0.57
CA ASP A 468 -14.12 5.88 -1.70
C ASP A 468 -13.68 4.90 -2.79
N ASN A 469 -14.05 5.17 -4.03
CA ASN A 469 -13.58 4.39 -5.17
C ASN A 469 -12.22 4.90 -5.64
N ILE A 470 -11.25 3.99 -5.67
CA ILE A 470 -9.88 4.26 -6.12
C ILE A 470 -9.58 3.36 -7.31
N ASP A 471 -9.18 3.95 -8.43
CA ASP A 471 -8.80 3.21 -9.64
C ASP A 471 -7.57 2.34 -9.34
N ASN A 472 -7.68 1.05 -9.65
CA ASN A 472 -6.59 0.08 -9.47
C ASN A 472 -6.29 -0.74 -10.75
N GLY A 473 -6.82 -0.32 -11.89
CA GLY A 473 -6.54 -0.96 -13.18
C GLY A 473 -5.09 -0.78 -13.60
N MET A 474 -4.48 -1.87 -14.06
CA MET A 474 -3.15 -1.88 -14.68
C MET A 474 -3.29 -2.27 -16.13
N GLU A 475 -3.00 -1.37 -17.06
CA GLU A 475 -3.28 -1.53 -18.49
C GLU A 475 -2.12 -1.05 -19.37
N GLY A 476 -2.24 -1.22 -20.65
CA GLY A 476 -1.33 -0.65 -21.63
C GLY A 476 -0.78 -1.63 -22.64
N SER A 477 0.03 -1.07 -23.53
CA SER A 477 0.63 -1.78 -24.66
C SER A 477 2.05 -2.21 -24.33
N ALA A 478 2.39 -3.45 -24.68
CA ALA A 478 3.71 -4.02 -24.42
C ALA A 478 4.21 -4.85 -25.60
N VAL A 479 5.49 -5.14 -25.58
CA VAL A 479 6.14 -6.06 -26.53
C VAL A 479 6.67 -7.26 -25.76
N ARG A 480 6.36 -8.45 -26.27
CA ARG A 480 6.88 -9.72 -25.76
C ARG A 480 7.98 -10.23 -26.69
N ALA A 481 9.10 -10.66 -26.11
CA ALA A 481 10.16 -11.38 -26.82
C ALA A 481 10.58 -12.59 -25.98
N GLY A 482 10.72 -13.74 -26.63
CA GLY A 482 11.06 -14.97 -25.93
C GLY A 482 11.88 -15.92 -26.77
N LEU A 483 12.60 -16.79 -26.07
CA LEU A 483 13.41 -17.87 -26.63
C LEU A 483 13.18 -19.15 -25.83
N GLY A 484 13.21 -20.28 -26.50
CA GLY A 484 13.09 -21.56 -25.84
C GLY A 484 13.61 -22.72 -26.67
N GLY A 485 13.50 -23.90 -26.12
CA GLY A 485 13.85 -25.12 -26.80
C GLY A 485 13.19 -26.35 -26.18
N LYS A 486 12.91 -27.34 -27.03
CA LYS A 486 12.40 -28.64 -26.65
C LYS A 486 13.39 -29.71 -27.07
N PHE A 487 13.74 -30.62 -26.17
CA PHE A 487 14.55 -31.80 -26.49
C PHE A 487 13.71 -33.07 -26.30
N SER A 488 13.57 -33.85 -27.38
CA SER A 488 12.97 -35.18 -27.34
C SER A 488 14.06 -36.20 -27.16
N PHE A 489 14.05 -36.92 -26.04
CA PHE A 489 15.03 -37.98 -25.71
C PHE A 489 14.67 -39.32 -26.33
N THR A 490 13.38 -39.58 -26.35
CA THR A 490 12.76 -40.75 -26.95
C THR A 490 11.46 -40.34 -27.63
N LYS A 491 10.79 -41.24 -28.30
CA LYS A 491 9.45 -41.00 -28.86
C LYS A 491 8.41 -40.66 -27.80
N ASN A 492 8.64 -41.05 -26.53
CA ASN A 492 7.71 -40.88 -25.42
C ASN A 492 8.09 -39.79 -24.43
N PHE A 493 9.37 -39.44 -24.31
CA PHE A 493 9.86 -38.55 -23.28
C PHE A 493 10.56 -37.33 -23.86
N SER A 494 10.15 -36.15 -23.38
CA SER A 494 10.75 -34.86 -23.75
C SER A 494 10.87 -33.91 -22.55
N ALA A 495 11.82 -32.98 -22.66
CA ALA A 495 11.97 -31.85 -21.75
C ALA A 495 12.01 -30.54 -22.55
N TYR A 496 11.62 -29.46 -21.92
CA TYR A 496 11.63 -28.14 -22.53
C TYR A 496 11.91 -27.05 -21.53
N ALA A 497 12.42 -25.93 -22.03
CA ALA A 497 12.62 -24.72 -21.27
C ALA A 497 12.42 -23.52 -22.17
N ASP A 498 11.80 -22.48 -21.66
CA ASP A 498 11.78 -21.16 -22.32
C ASP A 498 11.85 -20.02 -21.31
N ALA A 499 12.21 -18.86 -21.84
CA ALA A 499 12.21 -17.61 -21.10
C ALA A 499 11.71 -16.49 -22.02
N ASN A 500 10.98 -15.55 -21.45
CA ASN A 500 10.48 -14.40 -22.18
C ASN A 500 10.48 -13.13 -21.32
N TYR A 501 10.45 -12.00 -22.01
CA TYR A 501 10.34 -10.66 -21.50
C TYR A 501 9.07 -10.01 -22.06
N LEU A 502 8.42 -9.17 -21.25
CA LEU A 502 7.29 -8.36 -21.65
C LEU A 502 7.47 -6.96 -21.05
N GLY A 503 7.43 -5.92 -21.86
CA GLY A 503 7.60 -4.56 -21.35
C GLY A 503 6.94 -3.51 -22.21
N GLY A 504 6.52 -2.41 -21.57
CA GLY A 504 5.95 -1.22 -22.18
C GLY A 504 4.55 -0.79 -21.69
N GLY A 505 3.86 -1.62 -20.92
CA GLY A 505 2.58 -1.27 -20.27
C GLY A 505 2.75 -0.85 -18.82
N ASP A 506 1.65 -0.79 -18.07
CA ASP A 506 1.69 -0.54 -16.62
C ASP A 506 2.31 -1.72 -15.85
N VAL A 507 2.32 -2.91 -16.44
CA VAL A 507 2.99 -4.07 -15.90
C VAL A 507 4.09 -4.51 -16.85
N ASP A 508 5.32 -4.47 -16.36
CA ASP A 508 6.49 -5.05 -17.02
C ASP A 508 6.78 -6.42 -16.41
N GLN A 509 7.10 -7.37 -17.25
CA GLN A 509 7.64 -8.67 -16.88
C GLN A 509 9.12 -8.69 -17.23
N ASP A 510 9.99 -8.47 -16.25
CA ASP A 510 11.43 -8.40 -16.45
C ASP A 510 11.96 -9.72 -17.00
N TRP A 511 11.43 -10.80 -16.47
CA TRP A 511 11.64 -12.14 -17.02
C TRP A 511 10.48 -13.06 -16.61
N ALA A 512 10.21 -14.04 -17.44
CA ALA A 512 9.48 -15.25 -17.05
C ALA A 512 10.19 -16.45 -17.67
N ALA A 513 10.17 -17.56 -16.97
CA ALA A 513 10.75 -18.79 -17.45
C ALA A 513 9.90 -19.98 -17.04
N ASN A 514 9.93 -21.01 -17.87
CA ASN A 514 9.38 -22.30 -17.51
C ASN A 514 10.28 -23.44 -17.94
N VAL A 515 10.26 -24.51 -17.15
CA VAL A 515 11.00 -25.75 -17.41
C VAL A 515 10.05 -26.91 -17.15
N GLY A 516 9.92 -27.78 -18.13
CA GLY A 516 8.97 -28.87 -18.03
C GLY A 516 9.45 -30.18 -18.63
N VAL A 517 8.76 -31.22 -18.27
CA VAL A 517 8.92 -32.58 -18.81
C VAL A 517 7.56 -33.14 -19.22
N LYS A 518 7.59 -34.00 -20.21
CA LYS A 518 6.41 -34.62 -20.74
C LYS A 518 6.65 -36.09 -21.08
N TYR A 519 5.68 -36.90 -20.77
CA TYR A 519 5.60 -38.31 -21.16
C TYR A 519 4.37 -38.53 -22.04
N THR A 520 4.59 -38.98 -23.27
CA THR A 520 3.54 -39.30 -24.26
C THR A 520 3.23 -40.79 -24.22
N TRP A 521 1.94 -41.15 -24.16
CA TRP A 521 1.48 -42.55 -24.25
C TRP A 521 1.04 -42.97 -25.64
#